data_c6878d49d3658d8fc9ddaa6e1e077d7a
#
_entry.id   c6878d49d3658d8fc9ddaa6e1e077d7a
#
_cell.length_a   1.000
_cell.length_b   1.000
_cell.length_c   1.000
_cell.angle_alpha   90.00
_cell.angle_beta   90.00
_cell.angle_gamma   90.00
#
_symmetry.space_group_name_H-M   'P 1'
#
loop_
_entity.id
_entity.type
_entity.pdbx_description
1 polymer ?
#
loop_
_entity_poly.entity_id
_entity_poly.type
_entity_poly.pdbx_seq_one_letter_code
_entity_poly.pdbx_strand_id
1 'polypeptide(L)'
;MDPQNRNKARPNLPKDEIEALNELIKLQKNKVITIKPCDKGAGIIILDFEAYITSCNNHLKSEQLQPDGSRKPFYSKVDLPTLDTAKTKILSLLQEALQNGYISKDEFQAMDPSEKTPGRFYELFKVHKQHEPGETPPERPIISGSGFITENISLFVEHYIKKVSTKHPSFLQDTPDFLRNIEEINSQGPLPENSILVSIDVSALYTNIPQDEGLNIVESALDDISLPFPKEFLTSLLELTLKYNIFEFNSELFLQLIGTAMGIRPAPSYADLFMAKIDKLAQDLASQFGEGIHPIRMWKRFLDDIFIIWTGSLDNLHNFLEDLNKIHPTIKFTMNHTKNENENICNCAPCPAIPFLDTSASIQDNKITLDLYRKPTDRCQYLLTSSCHPAHVTENIPFSLAYRIVRICSVPETREKPR
;
A
#
# COMPACT_ATOMS: atom_id res chain seq x y z
N MET A 1 -8.08 18.58 -46.49
CA MET A 1 -6.82 18.93 -45.79
C MET A 1 -5.91 17.70 -45.85
N ASP A 2 -4.77 17.87 -46.50
CA ASP A 2 -3.80 16.82 -46.82
C ASP A 2 -3.23 16.21 -45.53
N PRO A 3 -3.28 14.88 -45.34
CA PRO A 3 -2.71 14.22 -44.14
C PRO A 3 -1.18 14.29 -44.04
N GLN A 4 -0.49 14.79 -45.08
CA GLN A 4 0.96 14.81 -45.14
C GLN A 4 1.62 16.06 -44.52
N ASN A 5 0.85 17.02 -44.02
CA ASN A 5 1.41 18.25 -43.41
C ASN A 5 1.24 18.26 -41.90
N ARG A 6 1.55 17.11 -41.22
CA ARG A 6 1.83 17.14 -39.80
C ARG A 6 3.21 17.79 -39.61
N ASN A 7 3.24 19.07 -39.23
CA ASN A 7 4.42 19.75 -38.76
C ASN A 7 5.12 18.79 -37.77
N LYS A 8 6.29 18.24 -38.17
CA LYS A 8 7.14 17.48 -37.26
C LYS A 8 7.44 18.43 -36.10
N ALA A 9 6.84 18.16 -34.93
CA ALA A 9 7.12 18.93 -33.74
C ALA A 9 8.65 18.94 -33.55
N ARG A 10 9.21 20.14 -33.33
CA ARG A 10 10.64 20.23 -33.02
C ARG A 10 10.92 19.40 -31.78
N PRO A 11 12.00 18.62 -31.74
CA PRO A 11 12.39 17.90 -30.53
C PRO A 11 12.50 18.89 -29.36
N ASN A 12 11.96 18.52 -28.24
CA ASN A 12 12.03 19.30 -26.99
C ASN A 12 13.33 19.07 -26.19
N LEU A 13 14.20 18.16 -26.69
CA LEU A 13 15.49 17.85 -26.09
C LEU A 13 16.62 18.25 -27.08
N PRO A 14 17.79 18.66 -26.57
CA PRO A 14 19.02 18.79 -27.34
C PRO A 14 19.40 17.51 -28.08
N LYS A 15 20.17 17.64 -29.16
CA LYS A 15 20.52 16.49 -30.00
C LYS A 15 21.33 15.43 -29.26
N ASP A 16 22.27 15.84 -28.43
CA ASP A 16 23.10 14.99 -27.58
C ASP A 16 22.27 14.22 -26.53
N GLU A 17 21.26 14.85 -25.92
CA GLU A 17 20.35 14.19 -25.01
C GLU A 17 19.48 13.14 -25.73
N ILE A 18 19.03 13.43 -26.96
CA ILE A 18 18.29 12.44 -27.78
C ILE A 18 19.19 11.25 -28.14
N GLU A 19 20.45 11.50 -28.50
CA GLU A 19 21.42 10.44 -28.80
C GLU A 19 21.70 9.58 -27.55
N ALA A 20 21.91 10.19 -26.38
CA ALA A 20 22.08 9.47 -25.10
C ALA A 20 20.84 8.65 -24.74
N LEU A 21 19.63 9.20 -24.89
CA LEU A 21 18.37 8.47 -24.65
C LEU A 21 18.24 7.25 -25.59
N ASN A 22 18.57 7.42 -26.87
CA ASN A 22 18.53 6.32 -27.83
C ASN A 22 19.54 5.22 -27.49
N GLU A 23 20.72 5.57 -26.97
CA GLU A 23 21.71 4.58 -26.51
C GLU A 23 21.19 3.81 -25.28
N LEU A 24 20.59 4.49 -24.30
CA LEU A 24 19.95 3.84 -23.14
C LEU A 24 18.83 2.88 -23.58
N ILE A 25 17.99 3.29 -24.53
CA ILE A 25 16.92 2.42 -25.08
C ILE A 25 17.54 1.21 -25.78
N LYS A 26 18.63 1.37 -26.50
CA LYS A 26 19.34 0.27 -27.18
C LYS A 26 19.94 -0.70 -26.17
N LEU A 27 20.61 -0.22 -25.13
CA LEU A 27 21.16 -1.05 -24.06
C LEU A 27 20.06 -1.85 -23.35
N GLN A 28 18.91 -1.23 -23.06
CA GLN A 28 17.77 -1.92 -22.47
C GLN A 28 17.15 -2.98 -23.41
N LYS A 29 17.00 -2.68 -24.71
CA LYS A 29 16.51 -3.65 -25.71
C LYS A 29 17.45 -4.84 -25.85
N ASN A 30 18.76 -4.61 -25.76
CA ASN A 30 19.79 -5.64 -25.85
C ASN A 30 19.99 -6.39 -24.52
N LYS A 31 19.17 -6.12 -23.49
CA LYS A 31 19.26 -6.76 -22.16
C LYS A 31 20.65 -6.59 -21.51
N VAL A 32 21.28 -5.43 -21.71
CA VAL A 32 22.51 -5.05 -20.99
C VAL A 32 22.14 -4.39 -19.66
N ILE A 33 21.15 -3.49 -19.70
CA ILE A 33 20.64 -2.78 -18.53
C ILE A 33 19.13 -2.93 -18.42
N THR A 34 18.61 -2.65 -17.21
CA THR A 34 17.19 -2.44 -16.94
C THR A 34 16.98 -1.07 -16.33
N ILE A 35 15.95 -0.35 -16.77
CA ILE A 35 15.59 0.97 -16.28
C ILE A 35 14.23 0.85 -15.58
N LYS A 36 14.17 1.22 -14.30
CA LYS A 36 12.96 1.12 -13.48
C LYS A 36 12.75 2.41 -12.68
N PRO A 37 11.48 2.77 -12.38
CA PRO A 37 11.21 3.76 -11.35
C PRO A 37 11.63 3.21 -9.98
N CYS A 38 12.03 4.11 -9.07
CA CYS A 38 12.24 3.76 -7.67
C CYS A 38 10.89 3.55 -6.95
N ASP A 39 10.89 2.78 -5.85
CA ASP A 39 9.68 2.53 -5.03
C ASP A 39 9.05 3.82 -4.47
N LYS A 40 9.89 4.80 -4.10
CA LYS A 40 9.44 6.09 -3.56
C LYS A 40 10.21 7.23 -4.22
N GLY A 41 9.51 8.36 -4.41
CA GLY A 41 10.08 9.55 -5.06
C GLY A 41 10.06 9.46 -6.60
N ALA A 42 10.52 10.52 -7.26
CA ALA A 42 10.57 10.63 -8.73
C ALA A 42 11.87 10.07 -9.33
N GLY A 43 12.59 9.22 -8.59
CA GLY A 43 13.87 8.67 -9.03
C GLY A 43 13.72 7.54 -10.03
N ILE A 44 14.75 7.38 -10.88
CA ILE A 44 14.91 6.26 -11.78
C ILE A 44 16.18 5.51 -11.36
N ILE A 45 16.13 4.19 -11.34
CA ILE A 45 17.29 3.32 -11.14
C ILE A 45 17.64 2.63 -12.45
N ILE A 46 18.94 2.57 -12.73
CA ILE A 46 19.50 1.81 -13.83
C ILE A 46 20.35 0.69 -13.21
N LEU A 47 20.01 -0.53 -13.54
CA LEU A 47 20.67 -1.74 -13.05
C LEU A 47 21.23 -2.55 -14.20
N ASP A 48 22.28 -3.33 -13.94
CA ASP A 48 22.66 -4.43 -14.80
C ASP A 48 21.48 -5.39 -14.97
N PHE A 49 21.24 -5.86 -16.19
CA PHE A 49 20.09 -6.72 -16.50
C PHE A 49 20.15 -8.04 -15.75
N GLU A 50 21.33 -8.68 -15.67
CA GLU A 50 21.48 -9.96 -14.98
C GLU A 50 21.36 -9.80 -13.46
N ALA A 51 21.83 -8.68 -12.89
CA ALA A 51 21.62 -8.37 -11.49
C ALA A 51 20.13 -8.22 -11.17
N TYR A 52 19.37 -7.53 -12.03
CA TYR A 52 17.91 -7.42 -11.89
C TYR A 52 17.21 -8.78 -11.96
N ILE A 53 17.56 -9.61 -12.95
CA ILE A 53 16.97 -10.96 -13.09
C ILE A 53 17.30 -11.83 -11.88
N THR A 54 18.52 -11.72 -11.36
CA THR A 54 18.96 -12.45 -10.16
C THR A 54 18.16 -12.03 -8.93
N SER A 55 17.95 -10.72 -8.71
CA SER A 55 17.10 -10.19 -7.63
C SER A 55 15.69 -10.77 -7.72
N CYS A 56 15.03 -10.62 -8.86
CA CYS A 56 13.68 -11.15 -9.08
C CYS A 56 13.59 -12.67 -8.85
N ASN A 57 14.57 -13.45 -9.34
CA ASN A 57 14.60 -14.90 -9.14
C ASN A 57 14.79 -15.29 -7.67
N ASN A 58 15.60 -14.55 -6.93
CA ASN A 58 15.79 -14.78 -5.50
C ASN A 58 14.51 -14.52 -4.75
N HIS A 59 13.78 -13.44 -5.09
CA HIS A 59 12.47 -13.13 -4.53
C HIS A 59 11.45 -14.24 -4.81
N LEU A 60 11.37 -14.70 -6.08
CA LEU A 60 10.44 -15.77 -6.48
C LEU A 60 10.74 -17.14 -5.84
N LYS A 61 11.96 -17.35 -5.31
CA LYS A 61 12.34 -18.53 -4.53
C LYS A 61 12.18 -18.34 -3.02
N SER A 62 11.72 -17.17 -2.58
CA SER A 62 11.57 -16.88 -1.15
C SER A 62 10.50 -17.76 -0.50
N GLU A 63 10.67 -18.01 0.79
CA GLU A 63 9.81 -18.88 1.58
C GLU A 63 9.39 -18.18 2.87
N GLN A 64 8.17 -18.46 3.32
CA GLN A 64 7.66 -18.03 4.61
C GLN A 64 7.94 -19.12 5.67
N LEU A 65 8.56 -18.71 6.78
CA LEU A 65 8.69 -19.57 7.95
C LEU A 65 7.32 -19.71 8.63
N GLN A 66 6.86 -20.94 8.78
CA GLN A 66 5.60 -21.25 9.45
C GLN A 66 5.80 -21.40 10.97
N PRO A 67 4.73 -21.28 11.79
CA PRO A 67 4.83 -21.45 13.24
C PRO A 67 5.34 -22.83 13.69
N ASP A 68 5.12 -23.87 12.89
CA ASP A 68 5.60 -25.24 13.13
C ASP A 68 7.06 -25.48 12.73
N GLY A 69 7.77 -24.43 12.28
CA GLY A 69 9.14 -24.48 11.80
C GLY A 69 9.30 -24.92 10.35
N SER A 70 8.22 -25.31 9.66
CA SER A 70 8.25 -25.61 8.23
C SER A 70 8.42 -24.35 7.40
N ARG A 71 8.81 -24.50 6.13
CA ARG A 71 8.90 -23.39 5.17
C ARG A 71 7.94 -23.64 4.03
N LYS A 72 7.18 -22.61 3.67
CA LYS A 72 6.28 -22.62 2.51
C LYS A 72 6.74 -21.59 1.49
N PRO A 73 6.86 -21.96 0.20
CA PRO A 73 7.19 -21.00 -0.84
C PRO A 73 6.07 -19.97 -1.01
N PHE A 74 6.45 -18.72 -1.26
CA PHE A 74 5.46 -17.69 -1.63
C PHE A 74 4.93 -17.89 -3.04
N TYR A 75 5.72 -18.50 -3.92
CA TYR A 75 5.41 -18.67 -5.33
C TYR A 75 5.77 -20.08 -5.81
N SER A 76 5.02 -20.58 -6.79
CA SER A 76 5.37 -21.83 -7.49
C SER A 76 5.34 -21.63 -8.99
N LYS A 77 6.21 -22.33 -9.72
CA LYS A 77 6.11 -22.39 -11.19
C LYS A 77 4.87 -23.19 -11.58
N VAL A 78 4.19 -22.72 -12.62
CA VAL A 78 3.00 -23.36 -13.19
C VAL A 78 3.10 -23.39 -14.72
N ASP A 79 2.22 -24.12 -15.35
CA ASP A 79 2.15 -24.30 -16.80
C ASP A 79 0.91 -23.59 -17.41
N LEU A 80 0.83 -23.58 -18.74
CA LEU A 80 -0.31 -23.03 -19.47
C LEU A 80 -1.64 -23.75 -19.14
N PRO A 81 -1.71 -25.09 -19.02
CA PRO A 81 -2.91 -25.78 -18.56
C PRO A 81 -3.46 -25.28 -17.24
N THR A 82 -2.62 -24.85 -16.31
CA THR A 82 -3.03 -24.23 -15.04
C THR A 82 -3.76 -22.90 -15.27
N LEU A 83 -3.26 -22.08 -16.19
CA LEU A 83 -3.92 -20.83 -16.60
C LEU A 83 -5.27 -21.08 -17.26
N ASP A 84 -5.36 -22.07 -18.16
CA ASP A 84 -6.60 -22.45 -18.84
C ASP A 84 -7.64 -23.02 -17.85
N THR A 85 -7.18 -23.78 -16.87
CA THR A 85 -8.03 -24.24 -15.75
C THR A 85 -8.59 -23.07 -14.95
N ALA A 86 -7.79 -22.06 -14.65
CA ALA A 86 -8.24 -20.86 -13.96
C ALA A 86 -9.31 -20.11 -14.77
N LYS A 87 -9.08 -19.89 -16.06
CA LYS A 87 -10.06 -19.28 -16.98
C LYS A 87 -11.39 -20.06 -17.00
N THR A 88 -11.31 -21.38 -17.12
CA THR A 88 -12.49 -22.26 -17.14
C THR A 88 -13.30 -22.15 -15.83
N LYS A 89 -12.65 -22.12 -14.67
CA LYS A 89 -13.33 -21.97 -13.38
C LYS A 89 -14.02 -20.61 -13.25
N ILE A 90 -13.36 -19.52 -13.67
CA ILE A 90 -13.96 -18.19 -13.69
C ILE A 90 -15.19 -18.18 -14.59
N LEU A 91 -15.07 -18.67 -15.83
CA LEU A 91 -16.19 -18.74 -16.78
C LEU A 91 -17.37 -19.55 -16.25
N SER A 92 -17.10 -20.72 -15.65
CA SER A 92 -18.15 -21.58 -15.09
C SER A 92 -18.94 -20.86 -13.99
N LEU A 93 -18.23 -20.19 -13.07
CA LEU A 93 -18.88 -19.41 -11.99
C LEU A 93 -19.69 -18.23 -12.55
N LEU A 94 -19.17 -17.53 -13.56
CA LEU A 94 -19.88 -16.41 -14.20
C LEU A 94 -21.10 -16.88 -14.98
N GLN A 95 -21.05 -18.05 -15.66
CA GLN A 95 -22.18 -18.65 -16.36
C GLN A 95 -23.30 -19.04 -15.40
N GLU A 96 -22.95 -19.66 -14.27
CA GLU A 96 -23.91 -19.97 -13.21
C GLU A 96 -24.55 -18.69 -12.65
N ALA A 97 -23.76 -17.66 -12.38
CA ALA A 97 -24.25 -16.38 -11.89
C ALA A 97 -25.20 -15.70 -12.88
N LEU A 98 -24.90 -15.77 -14.18
CA LEU A 98 -25.78 -15.23 -15.23
C LEU A 98 -27.11 -16.00 -15.29
N GLN A 99 -27.07 -17.35 -15.22
CA GLN A 99 -28.26 -18.18 -15.22
C GLN A 99 -29.16 -17.93 -14.01
N ASN A 100 -28.57 -17.69 -12.85
CA ASN A 100 -29.28 -17.40 -11.61
C ASN A 100 -29.71 -15.90 -11.50
N GLY A 101 -29.36 -15.05 -12.47
CA GLY A 101 -29.70 -13.64 -12.47
C GLY A 101 -28.90 -12.80 -11.46
N TYR A 102 -27.75 -13.28 -10.98
CA TYR A 102 -26.87 -12.56 -10.05
C TYR A 102 -26.09 -11.45 -10.76
N ILE A 103 -25.83 -11.62 -12.04
CA ILE A 103 -25.17 -10.65 -12.91
C ILE A 103 -25.93 -10.48 -14.22
N SER A 104 -25.81 -9.30 -14.81
CA SER A 104 -26.33 -9.00 -16.14
C SER A 104 -25.45 -9.60 -17.25
N LYS A 105 -25.98 -9.63 -18.50
CA LYS A 105 -25.20 -10.03 -19.68
C LYS A 105 -23.98 -9.13 -19.92
N ASP A 106 -24.13 -7.83 -19.66
CA ASP A 106 -23.06 -6.86 -19.85
C ASP A 106 -21.94 -7.07 -18.82
N GLU A 107 -22.30 -7.33 -17.55
CA GLU A 107 -21.33 -7.69 -16.51
C GLU A 107 -20.62 -9.01 -16.80
N PHE A 108 -21.35 -10.02 -17.29
CA PHE A 108 -20.75 -11.28 -17.74
C PHE A 108 -19.72 -11.05 -18.84
N GLN A 109 -20.06 -10.31 -19.89
CA GLN A 109 -19.14 -9.99 -20.99
C GLN A 109 -17.94 -9.18 -20.51
N ALA A 110 -18.15 -8.21 -19.60
CA ALA A 110 -17.08 -7.42 -19.03
C ALA A 110 -16.09 -8.25 -18.20
N MET A 111 -16.56 -9.28 -17.51
CA MET A 111 -15.75 -10.15 -16.66
C MET A 111 -15.15 -11.37 -17.35
N ASP A 112 -15.49 -11.64 -18.62
CA ASP A 112 -14.97 -12.78 -19.40
C ASP A 112 -13.44 -12.76 -19.47
N PRO A 113 -12.75 -13.81 -18.96
CA PRO A 113 -11.30 -13.90 -18.96
C PRO A 113 -10.68 -14.43 -20.26
N SER A 114 -11.47 -14.79 -21.28
CA SER A 114 -11.04 -15.58 -22.45
C SER A 114 -9.85 -14.93 -23.18
N GLU A 115 -9.90 -13.63 -23.42
CA GLU A 115 -8.87 -12.86 -24.14
C GLU A 115 -7.79 -12.27 -23.21
N LYS A 116 -7.84 -12.59 -21.92
CA LYS A 116 -6.90 -12.06 -20.93
C LYS A 116 -5.60 -12.85 -20.85
N THR A 117 -4.55 -12.20 -20.40
CA THR A 117 -3.19 -12.74 -20.28
C THR A 117 -2.79 -12.93 -18.81
N PRO A 118 -1.68 -13.63 -18.51
CA PRO A 118 -1.11 -13.62 -17.16
C PRO A 118 -0.71 -12.21 -16.74
N GLY A 119 -0.69 -11.96 -15.42
CA GLY A 119 -0.12 -10.76 -14.84
C GLY A 119 1.38 -10.63 -15.18
N ARG A 120 1.98 -9.48 -14.86
CA ARG A 120 3.43 -9.28 -15.06
C ARG A 120 4.09 -8.98 -13.72
N PHE A 121 5.13 -9.75 -13.41
CA PHE A 121 5.96 -9.51 -12.23
C PHE A 121 7.09 -8.53 -12.55
N TYR A 122 7.35 -7.63 -11.63
CA TYR A 122 8.53 -6.77 -11.61
C TYR A 122 8.83 -6.27 -10.20
N GLU A 123 10.05 -5.79 -9.97
CA GLU A 123 10.46 -5.20 -8.71
C GLU A 123 10.65 -3.69 -8.82
N LEU A 124 10.29 -2.99 -7.74
CA LEU A 124 10.62 -1.59 -7.50
C LEU A 124 11.62 -1.51 -6.35
N PHE A 125 12.71 -0.76 -6.53
CA PHE A 125 13.81 -0.72 -5.58
C PHE A 125 13.69 0.44 -4.60
N LYS A 126 13.93 0.15 -3.31
CA LYS A 126 13.89 1.12 -2.21
C LYS A 126 15.26 1.77 -2.05
N VAL A 127 15.70 2.55 -3.03
CA VAL A 127 17.03 3.21 -3.07
C VAL A 127 17.32 4.11 -1.85
N HIS A 128 16.30 4.46 -1.09
CA HIS A 128 16.41 5.24 0.14
C HIS A 128 16.75 4.40 1.39
N LYS A 129 16.68 3.08 1.30
CA LYS A 129 17.09 2.18 2.38
C LYS A 129 18.59 1.92 2.29
N GLN A 130 19.22 1.72 3.45
CA GLN A 130 20.63 1.36 3.51
C GLN A 130 20.85 0.01 2.83
N HIS A 131 21.91 -0.06 2.02
CA HIS A 131 22.40 -1.26 1.35
C HIS A 131 23.90 -1.11 1.15
N GLU A 132 24.61 -2.23 1.07
CA GLU A 132 26.05 -2.22 0.87
C GLU A 132 26.40 -1.79 -0.57
N PRO A 133 27.54 -1.10 -0.76
CA PRO A 133 28.01 -0.74 -2.10
C PRO A 133 28.19 -1.97 -2.98
N GLY A 134 27.52 -1.99 -4.14
CA GLY A 134 27.55 -3.12 -5.08
C GLY A 134 26.41 -4.13 -4.91
N GLU A 135 25.60 -4.03 -3.85
CA GLU A 135 24.38 -4.81 -3.71
C GLU A 135 23.16 -4.07 -4.32
N THR A 136 22.17 -4.84 -4.75
CA THR A 136 20.88 -4.26 -5.15
C THR A 136 20.15 -3.72 -3.92
N PRO A 137 19.57 -2.49 -3.97
CA PRO A 137 18.74 -2.00 -2.88
C PRO A 137 17.57 -2.96 -2.58
N PRO A 138 17.04 -2.97 -1.34
CA PRO A 138 15.86 -3.75 -1.01
C PRO A 138 14.70 -3.46 -1.98
N GLU A 139 13.97 -4.49 -2.36
CA GLU A 139 12.94 -4.44 -3.40
C GLU A 139 11.52 -4.50 -2.83
N ARG A 140 10.57 -4.16 -3.68
CA ARG A 140 9.13 -4.36 -3.50
C ARG A 140 8.61 -5.14 -4.70
N PRO A 141 8.11 -6.37 -4.52
CA PRO A 141 7.52 -7.14 -5.60
C PRO A 141 6.16 -6.56 -6.01
N ILE A 142 5.97 -6.39 -7.31
CA ILE A 142 4.71 -5.94 -7.88
C ILE A 142 4.24 -6.99 -8.89
N ILE A 143 2.98 -7.40 -8.77
CA ILE A 143 2.29 -8.20 -9.78
C ILE A 143 1.23 -7.29 -10.39
N SER A 144 1.45 -6.86 -11.63
CA SER A 144 0.51 -6.01 -12.34
C SER A 144 -0.77 -6.79 -12.64
N GLY A 145 -1.90 -6.29 -12.16
CA GLY A 145 -3.22 -6.85 -12.45
C GLY A 145 -3.85 -6.35 -13.75
N SER A 146 -3.17 -5.49 -14.51
CA SER A 146 -3.71 -4.93 -15.75
C SER A 146 -3.67 -5.96 -16.89
N GLY A 147 -4.79 -6.16 -17.56
CA GLY A 147 -4.95 -7.17 -18.60
C GLY A 147 -5.04 -8.61 -18.09
N PHE A 148 -5.04 -8.80 -16.77
CA PHE A 148 -5.00 -10.10 -16.13
C PHE A 148 -6.36 -10.82 -16.10
N ILE A 149 -6.36 -12.17 -16.05
CA ILE A 149 -7.58 -12.98 -16.09
C ILE A 149 -8.58 -12.65 -14.98
N THR A 150 -8.11 -12.15 -13.82
CA THR A 150 -8.95 -11.76 -12.70
C THR A 150 -9.20 -10.25 -12.61
N GLU A 151 -8.72 -9.44 -13.56
CA GLU A 151 -8.82 -7.96 -13.48
C GLU A 151 -10.26 -7.49 -13.26
N ASN A 152 -11.18 -7.94 -14.09
CA ASN A 152 -12.55 -7.43 -14.07
C ASN A 152 -13.40 -8.07 -12.96
N ILE A 153 -13.19 -9.35 -12.62
CA ILE A 153 -13.80 -9.92 -11.41
C ILE A 153 -13.27 -9.24 -10.14
N SER A 154 -12.00 -8.84 -10.13
CA SER A 154 -11.40 -8.06 -9.03
C SER A 154 -12.08 -6.70 -8.85
N LEU A 155 -12.41 -6.01 -9.95
CA LEU A 155 -13.17 -4.76 -9.93
C LEU A 155 -14.57 -4.95 -9.36
N PHE A 156 -15.24 -6.01 -9.77
CA PHE A 156 -16.57 -6.37 -9.27
C PHE A 156 -16.53 -6.66 -7.77
N VAL A 157 -15.58 -7.46 -7.31
CA VAL A 157 -15.38 -7.76 -5.88
C VAL A 157 -15.10 -6.49 -5.08
N GLU A 158 -14.16 -5.66 -5.53
CA GLU A 158 -13.79 -4.41 -4.85
C GLU A 158 -14.99 -3.47 -4.67
N HIS A 159 -15.89 -3.38 -5.66
CA HIS A 159 -17.08 -2.55 -5.58
C HIS A 159 -17.94 -2.85 -4.33
N TYR A 160 -18.00 -4.12 -3.92
CA TYR A 160 -18.79 -4.54 -2.76
C TYR A 160 -18.00 -4.54 -1.45
N ILE A 161 -16.78 -5.12 -1.44
CA ILE A 161 -16.02 -5.24 -0.20
C ILE A 161 -15.57 -3.88 0.34
N LYS A 162 -15.30 -2.90 -0.53
CA LYS A 162 -14.99 -1.54 -0.12
C LYS A 162 -16.09 -0.89 0.73
N LYS A 163 -17.36 -1.23 0.48
CA LYS A 163 -18.50 -0.71 1.26
C LYS A 163 -18.49 -1.18 2.71
N VAL A 164 -17.81 -2.28 2.99
CA VAL A 164 -17.68 -2.87 4.34
C VAL A 164 -16.36 -2.48 4.97
N SER A 165 -15.27 -2.48 4.19
CA SER A 165 -13.93 -2.20 4.70
C SER A 165 -13.77 -0.80 5.31
N THR A 166 -14.61 0.15 4.94
CA THR A 166 -14.59 1.52 5.47
C THR A 166 -15.44 1.74 6.71
N LYS A 167 -16.14 0.70 7.22
CA LYS A 167 -17.12 0.87 8.33
C LYS A 167 -16.54 0.63 9.72
N HIS A 168 -15.36 0.03 9.84
CA HIS A 168 -14.82 -0.27 11.17
C HIS A 168 -14.26 0.98 11.88
N PRO A 169 -14.29 1.03 13.23
CA PRO A 169 -13.95 2.24 14.00
C PRO A 169 -12.51 2.71 13.83
N SER A 170 -11.58 1.80 13.54
CA SER A 170 -10.16 2.13 13.32
C SER A 170 -9.87 2.67 11.92
N PHE A 171 -10.82 2.59 10.97
CA PHE A 171 -10.62 3.06 9.61
C PHE A 171 -10.26 4.55 9.56
N LEU A 172 -9.28 4.86 8.72
CA LEU A 172 -8.88 6.21 8.37
C LEU A 172 -8.85 6.34 6.85
N GLN A 173 -9.59 7.32 6.33
CA GLN A 173 -9.75 7.47 4.90
C GLN A 173 -8.53 8.14 4.25
N ASP A 174 -8.03 9.22 4.85
CA ASP A 174 -6.97 10.07 4.30
C ASP A 174 -6.42 11.03 5.37
N THR A 175 -5.42 11.85 4.99
CA THR A 175 -4.88 12.89 5.89
C THR A 175 -5.94 13.89 6.38
N PRO A 176 -6.84 14.45 5.53
CA PRO A 176 -7.95 15.27 6.02
C PRO A 176 -8.84 14.61 7.07
N ASP A 177 -9.08 13.34 6.97
CA ASP A 177 -9.83 12.59 7.97
C ASP A 177 -9.05 12.47 9.29
N PHE A 178 -7.74 12.22 9.20
CA PHE A 178 -6.85 12.25 10.37
C PHE A 178 -6.87 13.61 11.08
N LEU A 179 -6.80 14.71 10.33
CA LEU A 179 -6.87 16.07 10.90
C LEU A 179 -8.16 16.28 11.70
N ARG A 180 -9.32 15.87 11.16
CA ARG A 180 -10.62 15.97 11.87
C ARG A 180 -10.62 15.15 13.15
N ASN A 181 -10.08 13.93 13.15
CA ASN A 181 -9.99 13.10 14.35
C ASN A 181 -9.10 13.75 15.43
N ILE A 182 -8.00 14.40 15.05
CA ILE A 182 -7.13 15.12 16.00
C ILE A 182 -7.83 16.37 16.54
N GLU A 183 -8.55 17.14 15.70
CA GLU A 183 -9.33 18.29 16.14
C GLU A 183 -10.42 17.87 17.14
N GLU A 184 -11.11 16.75 16.90
CA GLU A 184 -12.09 16.19 17.82
C GLU A 184 -11.48 15.83 19.17
N ILE A 185 -10.34 15.12 19.19
CA ILE A 185 -9.61 14.79 20.42
C ILE A 185 -9.21 16.06 21.19
N ASN A 186 -8.64 17.05 20.50
CA ASN A 186 -8.22 18.30 21.13
C ASN A 186 -9.41 19.11 21.69
N SER A 187 -10.61 18.97 21.12
CA SER A 187 -11.82 19.64 21.58
C SER A 187 -12.41 19.03 22.87
N GLN A 188 -12.12 17.76 23.13
CA GLN A 188 -12.56 17.04 24.34
C GLN A 188 -11.80 17.46 25.61
N GLY A 189 -10.77 18.31 25.49
CA GLY A 189 -9.95 18.81 26.58
C GLY A 189 -8.49 18.40 26.47
N PRO A 190 -7.66 18.77 27.47
CA PRO A 190 -6.24 18.45 27.46
C PRO A 190 -5.98 16.95 27.56
N LEU A 191 -4.94 16.50 26.91
CA LEU A 191 -4.44 15.14 27.09
C LEU A 191 -3.84 14.97 28.49
N PRO A 192 -3.88 13.76 29.08
CA PRO A 192 -3.10 13.45 30.27
C PRO A 192 -1.61 13.75 30.06
N GLU A 193 -0.91 14.24 31.10
CA GLU A 193 0.49 14.66 31.04
C GLU A 193 1.45 13.58 30.53
N ASN A 194 1.14 12.31 30.79
CA ASN A 194 1.96 11.17 30.37
C ASN A 194 1.57 10.60 29.00
N SER A 195 0.74 11.31 28.23
CA SER A 195 0.34 10.83 26.91
C SER A 195 1.52 10.67 25.97
N ILE A 196 1.52 9.57 25.22
CA ILE A 196 2.54 9.19 24.25
C ILE A 196 1.85 9.06 22.88
N LEU A 197 2.36 9.76 21.87
CA LEU A 197 1.95 9.48 20.50
C LEU A 197 2.79 8.33 19.97
N VAL A 198 2.12 7.40 19.31
CA VAL A 198 2.71 6.17 18.79
C VAL A 198 2.30 5.97 17.34
N SER A 199 3.26 5.64 16.50
CA SER A 199 3.00 5.10 15.17
C SER A 199 3.48 3.65 15.09
N ILE A 200 2.65 2.78 14.54
CA ILE A 200 2.96 1.37 14.34
C ILE A 200 2.85 1.07 12.85
N ASP A 201 3.86 0.39 12.31
CA ASP A 201 3.90 -0.10 10.93
C ASP A 201 3.72 -1.62 10.91
N VAL A 202 2.90 -2.11 9.98
CA VAL A 202 2.67 -3.55 9.79
C VAL A 202 3.64 -4.09 8.74
N SER A 203 4.53 -4.97 9.16
CA SER A 203 5.58 -5.50 8.29
C SER A 203 5.03 -6.39 7.18
N ALA A 204 5.26 -6.00 5.93
CA ALA A 204 4.92 -6.78 4.73
C ALA A 204 3.46 -7.30 4.71
N LEU A 205 2.49 -6.46 5.10
CA LEU A 205 1.09 -6.81 5.31
C LEU A 205 0.52 -7.71 4.20
N TYR A 206 0.55 -7.24 2.95
CA TYR A 206 -0.09 -7.92 1.83
C TYR A 206 0.41 -9.35 1.58
N THR A 207 1.70 -9.59 1.77
CA THR A 207 2.31 -10.90 1.54
C THR A 207 2.11 -11.86 2.71
N ASN A 208 1.70 -11.37 3.88
CA ASN A 208 1.61 -12.16 5.11
C ASN A 208 0.17 -12.50 5.54
N ILE A 209 -0.86 -12.00 4.85
CA ILE A 209 -2.26 -12.36 5.14
C ILE A 209 -2.52 -13.80 4.68
N PRO A 210 -2.92 -14.73 5.56
CA PRO A 210 -3.34 -16.07 5.14
C PRO A 210 -4.64 -16.00 4.33
N GLN A 211 -4.63 -16.55 3.11
CA GLN A 211 -5.75 -16.39 2.17
C GLN A 211 -7.08 -16.93 2.72
N ASP A 212 -7.06 -18.14 3.30
CA ASP A 212 -8.28 -18.77 3.81
C ASP A 212 -8.86 -18.01 5.02
N GLU A 213 -8.00 -17.51 5.93
CA GLU A 213 -8.46 -16.68 7.04
C GLU A 213 -9.03 -15.35 6.57
N GLY A 214 -8.35 -14.70 5.62
CA GLY A 214 -8.83 -13.45 5.05
C GLY A 214 -10.17 -13.60 4.30
N LEU A 215 -10.36 -14.71 3.57
CA LEU A 215 -11.65 -15.05 2.93
C LEU A 215 -12.78 -15.19 3.95
N ASN A 216 -12.56 -15.93 5.04
CA ASN A 216 -13.55 -16.10 6.10
C ASN A 216 -13.91 -14.77 6.78
N ILE A 217 -12.95 -13.87 6.95
CA ILE A 217 -13.18 -12.53 7.51
C ILE A 217 -14.04 -11.69 6.56
N VAL A 218 -13.72 -11.70 5.26
CA VAL A 218 -14.52 -10.98 4.26
C VAL A 218 -15.94 -11.52 4.21
N GLU A 219 -16.11 -12.84 4.16
CA GLU A 219 -17.42 -13.48 4.13
C GLU A 219 -18.28 -13.06 5.34
N SER A 220 -17.69 -13.05 6.54
CA SER A 220 -18.37 -12.59 7.75
C SER A 220 -18.71 -11.10 7.70
N ALA A 221 -17.82 -10.26 7.17
CA ALA A 221 -18.06 -8.83 7.06
C ALA A 221 -19.17 -8.48 6.05
N LEU A 222 -19.40 -9.32 5.05
CA LEU A 222 -20.47 -9.13 4.06
C LEU A 222 -21.88 -9.25 4.66
N ASP A 223 -22.02 -9.84 5.84
CA ASP A 223 -23.32 -9.88 6.57
C ASP A 223 -23.80 -8.48 6.98
N ASP A 224 -22.90 -7.49 7.05
CA ASP A 224 -23.22 -6.10 7.41
C ASP A 224 -23.81 -5.26 6.26
N ILE A 225 -23.96 -5.85 5.06
CA ILE A 225 -24.53 -5.16 3.89
C ILE A 225 -25.57 -6.02 3.18
N SER A 226 -26.54 -5.37 2.54
CA SER A 226 -27.46 -6.04 1.62
C SER A 226 -26.80 -6.20 0.26
N LEU A 227 -26.69 -7.44 -0.21
CA LEU A 227 -26.21 -7.80 -1.52
C LEU A 227 -27.38 -8.19 -2.44
N PRO A 228 -27.33 -7.91 -3.75
CA PRO A 228 -28.35 -8.34 -4.71
C PRO A 228 -28.24 -9.83 -5.13
N PHE A 229 -27.27 -10.54 -4.57
CA PHE A 229 -26.95 -11.95 -4.81
C PHE A 229 -26.43 -12.60 -3.53
N PRO A 230 -26.31 -13.94 -3.47
CA PRO A 230 -25.72 -14.63 -2.33
C PRO A 230 -24.27 -14.22 -2.09
N LYS A 231 -23.88 -14.01 -0.82
CA LYS A 231 -22.50 -13.60 -0.46
C LYS A 231 -21.45 -14.61 -0.90
N GLU A 232 -21.83 -15.88 -0.96
CA GLU A 232 -20.98 -16.99 -1.43
C GLU A 232 -20.49 -16.78 -2.86
N PHE A 233 -21.30 -16.18 -3.73
CA PHE A 233 -20.89 -15.82 -5.09
C PHE A 233 -19.73 -14.80 -5.07
N LEU A 234 -19.86 -13.74 -4.26
CA LEU A 234 -18.82 -12.72 -4.15
C LEU A 234 -17.54 -13.27 -3.51
N THR A 235 -17.68 -14.09 -2.47
CA THR A 235 -16.56 -14.76 -1.81
C THR A 235 -15.83 -15.71 -2.76
N SER A 236 -16.58 -16.45 -3.59
CA SER A 236 -15.99 -17.33 -4.62
C SER A 236 -15.22 -16.54 -5.69
N LEU A 237 -15.70 -15.36 -6.11
CA LEU A 237 -14.95 -14.49 -7.02
C LEU A 237 -13.66 -13.96 -6.36
N LEU A 238 -13.72 -13.61 -5.09
CA LEU A 238 -12.53 -13.18 -4.33
C LEU A 238 -11.54 -14.35 -4.19
N GLU A 239 -12.03 -15.54 -3.87
CA GLU A 239 -11.21 -16.75 -3.79
C GLU A 239 -10.49 -17.04 -5.11
N LEU A 240 -11.19 -16.99 -6.24
CA LEU A 240 -10.58 -17.13 -7.57
C LEU A 240 -9.52 -16.05 -7.84
N THR A 241 -9.78 -14.82 -7.39
CA THR A 241 -8.82 -13.71 -7.51
C THR A 241 -7.54 -13.96 -6.73
N LEU A 242 -7.64 -14.49 -5.51
CA LEU A 242 -6.48 -14.77 -4.64
C LEU A 242 -5.74 -16.04 -5.07
N LYS A 243 -6.48 -17.15 -5.30
CA LYS A 243 -5.89 -18.46 -5.56
C LYS A 243 -5.39 -18.67 -6.99
N TYR A 244 -5.81 -17.83 -7.94
CA TYR A 244 -5.34 -17.88 -9.33
C TYR A 244 -4.60 -16.63 -9.77
N ASN A 245 -3.82 -16.06 -8.86
CA ASN A 245 -2.92 -14.95 -9.18
C ASN A 245 -1.69 -15.47 -9.93
N ILE A 246 -1.89 -15.78 -11.23
CA ILE A 246 -0.87 -16.33 -12.15
C ILE A 246 -0.24 -15.18 -12.89
N PHE A 247 1.09 -15.11 -12.89
CA PHE A 247 1.84 -14.06 -13.56
C PHE A 247 3.05 -14.60 -14.33
N GLU A 248 3.52 -13.82 -15.28
CA GLU A 248 4.69 -14.12 -16.08
C GLU A 248 5.91 -13.34 -15.61
N PHE A 249 7.04 -14.02 -15.54
CA PHE A 249 8.36 -13.42 -15.40
C PHE A 249 9.36 -14.21 -16.24
N ASN A 250 10.13 -13.50 -17.08
CA ASN A 250 11.17 -14.06 -17.94
C ASN A 250 10.70 -15.29 -18.76
N SER A 251 9.47 -15.20 -19.35
CA SER A 251 8.81 -16.24 -20.13
C SER A 251 8.44 -17.52 -19.36
N GLU A 252 8.44 -17.48 -18.05
CA GLU A 252 7.94 -18.55 -17.16
C GLU A 252 6.70 -18.07 -16.41
N LEU A 253 5.78 -18.98 -16.13
CA LEU A 253 4.57 -18.70 -15.36
C LEU A 253 4.75 -19.11 -13.90
N PHE A 254 4.25 -18.25 -13.02
CA PHE A 254 4.27 -18.43 -11.57
C PHE A 254 2.87 -18.21 -11.00
N LEU A 255 2.58 -18.90 -9.92
CA LEU A 255 1.39 -18.73 -9.09
C LEU A 255 1.79 -18.23 -7.71
N GLN A 256 1.15 -17.18 -7.23
CA GLN A 256 1.29 -16.75 -5.83
C GLN A 256 0.47 -17.67 -4.92
N LEU A 257 1.13 -18.26 -3.90
CA LEU A 257 0.54 -19.23 -2.98
C LEU A 257 0.12 -18.63 -1.64
N ILE A 258 0.76 -17.54 -1.22
CA ILE A 258 0.57 -16.91 0.10
C ILE A 258 0.33 -15.42 -0.09
N GLY A 259 -0.51 -14.85 0.76
CA GLY A 259 -0.81 -13.43 0.75
C GLY A 259 -1.68 -12.99 -0.41
N THR A 260 -1.67 -11.70 -0.66
CA THR A 260 -2.34 -11.06 -1.79
C THR A 260 -1.36 -10.21 -2.60
N ALA A 261 -1.55 -10.11 -3.90
CA ALA A 261 -0.65 -9.37 -4.77
C ALA A 261 -0.79 -7.86 -4.59
N MET A 262 0.34 -7.18 -4.51
CA MET A 262 0.39 -5.73 -4.64
C MET A 262 0.13 -5.37 -6.11
N GLY A 263 -1.10 -4.96 -6.42
CA GLY A 263 -1.52 -4.57 -7.79
C GLY A 263 -2.87 -5.12 -8.22
N ILE A 264 -3.48 -6.03 -7.46
CA ILE A 264 -4.88 -6.41 -7.67
C ILE A 264 -5.81 -5.41 -6.96
N ARG A 265 -6.98 -5.17 -7.55
CA ARG A 265 -7.91 -4.13 -7.08
C ARG A 265 -8.40 -4.33 -5.64
N PRO A 266 -8.84 -5.52 -5.21
CA PRO A 266 -9.40 -5.72 -3.87
C PRO A 266 -8.36 -5.81 -2.76
N ALA A 267 -7.05 -5.82 -3.06
CA ALA A 267 -6.01 -6.02 -2.07
C ALA A 267 -6.07 -5.02 -0.89
N PRO A 268 -6.26 -3.70 -1.10
CA PRO A 268 -6.38 -2.76 0.01
C PRO A 268 -7.59 -3.03 0.90
N SER A 269 -8.78 -3.20 0.33
CA SER A 269 -10.01 -3.45 1.09
C SER A 269 -9.98 -4.81 1.79
N TYR A 270 -9.42 -5.83 1.14
CA TYR A 270 -9.19 -7.14 1.73
C TYR A 270 -8.25 -7.09 2.94
N ALA A 271 -7.10 -6.41 2.79
CA ALA A 271 -6.15 -6.23 3.87
C ALA A 271 -6.74 -5.39 5.01
N ASP A 272 -7.53 -4.39 4.68
CA ASP A 272 -8.18 -3.52 5.65
C ASP A 272 -9.20 -4.26 6.51
N LEU A 273 -10.02 -5.12 5.91
CA LEU A 273 -10.96 -6.00 6.63
C LEU A 273 -10.22 -7.01 7.52
N PHE A 274 -9.15 -7.61 7.01
CA PHE A 274 -8.32 -8.51 7.81
C PHE A 274 -7.75 -7.79 9.03
N MET A 275 -7.18 -6.61 8.83
CA MET A 275 -6.63 -5.81 9.92
C MET A 275 -7.68 -5.28 10.90
N ALA A 276 -8.92 -5.05 10.47
CA ALA A 276 -10.00 -4.64 11.38
C ALA A 276 -10.24 -5.67 12.52
N LYS A 277 -10.10 -6.98 12.22
CA LYS A 277 -10.12 -8.03 13.24
C LYS A 277 -8.92 -7.92 14.18
N ILE A 278 -7.74 -7.69 13.62
CA ILE A 278 -6.51 -7.52 14.42
C ILE A 278 -6.59 -6.26 15.30
N ASP A 279 -7.10 -5.14 14.76
CA ASP A 279 -7.32 -3.90 15.51
C ASP A 279 -8.19 -4.12 16.75
N LYS A 280 -9.26 -4.89 16.61
CA LYS A 280 -10.14 -5.23 17.74
C LYS A 280 -9.41 -6.05 18.80
N LEU A 281 -8.72 -7.11 18.39
CA LEU A 281 -7.92 -7.94 19.30
C LEU A 281 -6.82 -7.13 20.00
N ALA A 282 -6.18 -6.21 19.29
CA ALA A 282 -5.15 -5.34 19.84
C ALA A 282 -5.72 -4.37 20.89
N GLN A 283 -6.89 -3.80 20.66
CA GLN A 283 -7.54 -2.92 21.63
C GLN A 283 -8.03 -3.71 22.85
N ASP A 284 -8.58 -4.91 22.66
CA ASP A 284 -8.95 -5.79 23.77
C ASP A 284 -7.71 -6.18 24.60
N LEU A 285 -6.59 -6.50 23.96
CA LEU A 285 -5.31 -6.77 24.62
C LEU A 285 -4.81 -5.56 25.42
N ALA A 286 -4.90 -4.37 24.84
CA ALA A 286 -4.40 -3.14 25.49
C ALA A 286 -5.10 -2.86 26.82
N SER A 287 -6.34 -3.30 27.01
CA SER A 287 -7.08 -3.14 28.26
C SER A 287 -6.37 -3.73 29.49
N GLN A 288 -5.48 -4.73 29.28
CA GLN A 288 -4.71 -5.39 30.34
C GLN A 288 -3.57 -4.51 30.87
N PHE A 289 -3.18 -3.47 30.13
CA PHE A 289 -2.07 -2.57 30.44
C PHE A 289 -2.54 -1.24 31.05
N GLY A 290 -3.83 -1.08 31.31
CA GLY A 290 -4.43 0.09 31.93
C GLY A 290 -4.68 -0.14 33.43
N GLU A 291 -4.32 0.84 34.26
CA GLU A 291 -4.58 0.83 35.69
C GLU A 291 -6.04 1.28 35.99
N GLY A 292 -7.00 0.49 35.51
CA GLY A 292 -8.44 0.79 35.63
C GLY A 292 -9.03 1.73 34.58
N ILE A 293 -8.19 2.28 33.70
CA ILE A 293 -8.59 3.10 32.55
C ILE A 293 -7.93 2.51 31.30
N HIS A 294 -8.69 2.40 30.20
CA HIS A 294 -8.14 1.90 28.95
C HIS A 294 -6.98 2.80 28.46
N PRO A 295 -5.76 2.24 28.22
CA PRO A 295 -4.60 3.05 27.92
C PRO A 295 -4.60 3.68 26.52
N ILE A 296 -5.45 3.19 25.60
CA ILE A 296 -5.61 3.74 24.27
C ILE A 296 -6.77 4.72 24.25
N ARG A 297 -6.46 6.02 24.02
CA ARG A 297 -7.47 7.07 23.83
C ARG A 297 -7.93 7.18 22.38
N MET A 298 -7.05 6.85 21.44
CA MET A 298 -7.33 6.82 20.01
C MET A 298 -6.54 5.72 19.34
N TRP A 299 -7.19 4.96 18.46
CA TRP A 299 -6.57 3.98 17.56
C TRP A 299 -7.12 4.22 16.17
N LYS A 300 -6.27 4.66 15.24
CA LYS A 300 -6.65 4.89 13.85
C LYS A 300 -5.64 4.26 12.92
N ARG A 301 -6.11 3.64 11.84
CA ARG A 301 -5.28 2.93 10.88
C ARG A 301 -5.56 3.35 9.44
N PHE A 302 -4.50 3.64 8.72
CA PHE A 302 -4.50 3.80 7.27
C PHE A 302 -3.70 2.65 6.65
N LEU A 303 -4.39 1.59 6.23
CA LEU A 303 -3.82 0.34 5.71
C LEU A 303 -2.83 -0.31 6.71
N ASP A 304 -1.52 -0.18 6.45
CA ASP A 304 -0.42 -0.70 7.25
C ASP A 304 0.10 0.28 8.33
N ASP A 305 -0.26 1.56 8.23
CA ASP A 305 0.16 2.60 9.18
C ASP A 305 -0.91 2.79 10.27
N ILE A 306 -0.57 2.62 11.55
CA ILE A 306 -1.45 2.79 12.71
C ILE A 306 -0.98 3.97 13.55
N PHE A 307 -1.90 4.84 13.97
CA PHE A 307 -1.66 5.94 14.90
C PHE A 307 -2.40 5.70 16.21
N ILE A 308 -1.70 5.84 17.34
CA ILE A 308 -2.25 5.61 18.67
C ILE A 308 -1.92 6.79 19.58
N ILE A 309 -2.88 7.16 20.43
CA ILE A 309 -2.67 7.99 21.60
C ILE A 309 -2.69 7.06 22.81
N TRP A 310 -1.52 6.86 23.41
CA TRP A 310 -1.31 5.99 24.56
C TRP A 310 -1.21 6.80 25.84
N THR A 311 -1.90 6.39 26.92
CA THR A 311 -1.94 7.11 28.20
C THR A 311 -1.39 6.27 29.36
N GLY A 312 -0.86 5.07 29.08
CA GLY A 312 -0.16 4.24 30.06
C GLY A 312 1.33 4.57 30.17
N SER A 313 2.05 3.82 31.00
CA SER A 313 3.51 3.94 31.11
C SER A 313 4.22 3.51 29.82
N LEU A 314 5.47 3.93 29.66
CA LEU A 314 6.31 3.52 28.53
C LEU A 314 6.62 2.01 28.59
N ASP A 315 6.86 1.47 29.76
CA ASP A 315 7.12 0.05 29.96
C ASP A 315 5.89 -0.79 29.54
N ASN A 316 4.69 -0.34 29.92
CA ASN A 316 3.44 -0.98 29.48
C ASN A 316 3.25 -0.90 27.97
N LEU A 317 3.67 0.18 27.32
CA LEU A 317 3.63 0.30 25.85
C LEU A 317 4.58 -0.72 25.19
N HIS A 318 5.79 -0.89 25.71
CA HIS A 318 6.73 -1.89 25.16
C HIS A 318 6.21 -3.32 25.36
N ASN A 319 5.72 -3.66 26.57
CA ASN A 319 5.10 -4.95 26.83
C ASN A 319 3.89 -5.20 25.94
N PHE A 320 3.06 -4.17 25.72
CA PHE A 320 1.95 -4.24 24.78
C PHE A 320 2.42 -4.57 23.36
N LEU A 321 3.50 -3.95 22.85
CA LEU A 321 4.04 -4.27 21.52
C LEU A 321 4.54 -5.72 21.43
N GLU A 322 5.20 -6.22 22.47
CA GLU A 322 5.65 -7.60 22.52
C GLU A 322 4.48 -8.59 22.43
N ASP A 323 3.40 -8.31 23.16
CA ASP A 323 2.21 -9.17 23.15
C ASP A 323 1.37 -8.97 21.87
N LEU A 324 1.33 -7.75 21.32
CA LEU A 324 0.73 -7.47 20.01
C LEU A 324 1.37 -8.32 18.91
N ASN A 325 2.70 -8.50 18.96
CA ASN A 325 3.44 -9.34 18.02
C ASN A 325 3.17 -10.86 18.19
N LYS A 326 2.45 -11.26 19.25
CA LYS A 326 2.02 -12.65 19.49
C LYS A 326 0.57 -12.90 19.08
N ILE A 327 -0.25 -11.85 18.84
CA ILE A 327 -1.67 -11.98 18.48
C ILE A 327 -1.85 -12.83 17.23
N HIS A 328 -0.97 -12.64 16.24
CA HIS A 328 -1.04 -13.37 14.99
C HIS A 328 0.33 -13.92 14.57
N PRO A 329 0.39 -15.17 14.08
CA PRO A 329 1.67 -15.81 13.75
C PRO A 329 2.42 -15.11 12.60
N THR A 330 1.71 -14.63 11.58
CA THR A 330 2.30 -14.07 10.35
C THR A 330 2.35 -12.54 10.31
N ILE A 331 1.58 -11.84 11.16
CA ILE A 331 1.55 -10.37 11.20
C ILE A 331 2.50 -9.87 12.27
N LYS A 332 3.39 -8.95 11.88
CA LYS A 332 4.40 -8.36 12.76
C LYS A 332 4.36 -6.85 12.70
N PHE A 333 4.62 -6.24 13.83
CA PHE A 333 4.50 -4.81 14.07
C PHE A 333 5.84 -4.22 14.51
N THR A 334 6.15 -3.05 13.99
CA THR A 334 7.23 -2.19 14.46
C THR A 334 6.65 -0.87 14.95
N MET A 335 7.29 -0.23 15.94
CA MET A 335 6.73 0.92 16.62
C MET A 335 7.74 2.06 16.72
N ASN A 336 7.25 3.29 16.53
CA ASN A 336 7.92 4.53 16.90
C ASN A 336 7.03 5.32 17.87
N HIS A 337 7.64 6.09 18.79
CA HIS A 337 6.88 6.88 19.77
C HIS A 337 7.62 8.15 20.20
N THR A 338 6.89 9.14 20.74
CA THR A 338 7.40 10.45 21.12
C THR A 338 8.34 10.48 22.34
N LYS A 339 8.57 9.34 23.00
CA LYS A 339 9.51 9.21 24.15
C LYS A 339 10.87 8.62 23.73
N ASN A 340 11.15 8.42 22.45
CA ASN A 340 12.48 8.00 21.99
C ASN A 340 13.47 9.16 22.13
N GLU A 341 14.44 9.03 23.04
CA GLU A 341 15.45 10.06 23.29
C GLU A 341 16.56 10.09 22.21
N ASN A 342 16.67 9.07 21.35
CA ASN A 342 17.85 8.83 20.52
C ASN A 342 17.66 9.02 19.00
N GLU A 343 16.48 9.33 18.51
CA GLU A 343 16.27 9.53 17.08
C GLU A 343 15.60 10.87 16.78
N ASN A 344 16.42 11.83 16.33
CA ASN A 344 15.93 13.03 15.63
C ASN A 344 15.31 12.65 14.29
N ILE A 345 14.06 12.14 14.31
CA ILE A 345 13.30 11.76 13.11
C ILE A 345 12.84 13.01 12.33
N CYS A 346 12.95 14.19 12.93
CA CYS A 346 12.61 15.46 12.32
C CYS A 346 13.73 16.48 12.51
N ASN A 347 14.18 17.13 11.43
CA ASN A 347 15.14 18.26 11.47
C ASN A 347 14.56 19.56 12.05
N CYS A 348 13.39 19.53 12.67
CA CYS A 348 12.77 20.66 13.33
C CYS A 348 12.85 20.48 14.85
N ALA A 349 13.62 21.37 15.49
CA ALA A 349 13.87 21.57 16.93
C ALA A 349 12.86 21.05 17.96
N PRO A 350 13.20 21.03 19.20
CA PRO A 350 13.40 20.01 20.23
C PRO A 350 12.13 19.37 20.81
N CYS A 351 11.02 19.26 20.06
CA CYS A 351 9.84 18.50 20.47
C CYS A 351 9.87 17.12 19.82
N PRO A 352 9.77 16.04 20.59
CA PRO A 352 9.65 14.72 20.04
C PRO A 352 8.36 14.61 19.22
N ALA A 353 8.51 14.47 17.91
CA ALA A 353 7.38 14.36 16.97
C ALA A 353 7.47 13.04 16.19
N ILE A 354 6.34 12.45 15.87
CA ILE A 354 6.27 11.25 15.04
C ILE A 354 5.64 11.54 13.67
N PRO A 355 6.20 10.99 12.60
CA PRO A 355 5.57 11.07 11.29
C PRO A 355 4.36 10.13 11.22
N PHE A 356 3.27 10.62 10.66
CA PHE A 356 2.11 9.82 10.30
C PHE A 356 1.43 10.41 9.07
N LEU A 357 1.28 9.62 8.02
CA LEU A 357 0.83 10.08 6.70
C LEU A 357 1.67 11.27 6.19
N ASP A 358 1.02 12.41 5.96
CA ASP A 358 1.66 13.67 5.52
C ASP A 358 1.97 14.61 6.69
N THR A 359 1.77 14.16 7.93
CA THR A 359 1.88 14.99 9.13
C THR A 359 3.05 14.58 10.02
N SER A 360 3.56 15.53 10.79
CA SER A 360 4.44 15.32 11.93
C SER A 360 3.65 15.72 13.17
N ALA A 361 3.33 14.76 14.02
CA ALA A 361 2.49 14.93 15.20
C ALA A 361 3.34 15.04 16.48
N SER A 362 3.08 16.05 17.32
CA SER A 362 3.71 16.25 18.62
C SER A 362 2.68 16.68 19.67
N ILE A 363 3.06 16.61 20.95
CA ILE A 363 2.23 17.14 22.05
C ILE A 363 2.85 18.45 22.53
N GLN A 364 2.06 19.53 22.52
CA GLN A 364 2.42 20.83 23.08
C GLN A 364 1.24 21.32 23.93
N ASP A 365 1.53 21.79 25.14
CA ASP A 365 0.50 22.26 26.10
C ASP A 365 -0.66 21.27 26.29
N ASN A 366 -0.34 19.98 26.38
CA ASN A 366 -1.29 18.87 26.50
C ASN A 366 -2.31 18.78 25.34
N LYS A 367 -1.94 19.29 24.16
CA LYS A 367 -2.71 19.16 22.92
C LYS A 367 -1.84 18.58 21.80
N ILE A 368 -2.45 17.91 20.86
CA ILE A 368 -1.73 17.41 19.67
C ILE A 368 -1.60 18.56 18.69
N THR A 369 -0.37 18.86 18.31
CA THR A 369 -0.03 19.79 17.25
C THR A 369 0.49 19.03 16.05
N LEU A 370 0.08 19.48 14.86
CA LEU A 370 0.45 18.88 13.59
C LEU A 370 1.24 19.87 12.75
N ASP A 371 2.31 19.39 12.15
CA ASP A 371 3.08 20.08 11.14
C ASP A 371 3.18 19.23 9.87
N LEU A 372 3.57 19.83 8.75
CA LEU A 372 3.78 19.11 7.50
C LEU A 372 5.01 18.21 7.59
N TYR A 373 4.84 16.91 7.39
CA TYR A 373 5.93 15.98 7.27
C TYR A 373 6.41 15.88 5.83
N ARG A 374 7.71 16.03 5.62
CA ARG A 374 8.39 15.73 4.37
C ARG A 374 9.31 14.53 4.56
N LYS A 375 9.14 13.55 3.72
CA LYS A 375 10.04 12.38 3.74
C LYS A 375 11.48 12.83 3.42
N PRO A 376 12.51 12.28 4.07
CA PRO A 376 13.91 12.59 3.72
C PRO A 376 14.26 12.32 2.26
N THR A 377 13.48 11.48 1.59
CA THR A 377 13.61 11.15 0.17
C THR A 377 12.92 12.15 -0.76
N ASP A 378 12.18 13.11 -0.23
CA ASP A 378 11.53 14.15 -1.04
C ASP A 378 12.58 15.13 -1.57
N ARG A 379 12.75 15.14 -2.88
CA ARG A 379 13.71 16.01 -3.58
C ARG A 379 13.15 17.38 -3.93
N CYS A 380 11.89 17.67 -3.57
CA CYS A 380 11.19 18.91 -3.95
C CYS A 380 11.25 19.19 -5.47
N GLN A 381 11.26 18.15 -6.29
CA GLN A 381 11.31 18.29 -7.74
C GLN A 381 9.90 18.50 -8.27
N TYR A 382 9.63 19.75 -8.64
CA TYR A 382 8.39 20.15 -9.29
C TYR A 382 8.60 20.31 -10.81
N LEU A 383 7.49 20.42 -11.54
CA LEU A 383 7.54 20.67 -12.97
C LEU A 383 8.24 22.01 -13.26
N LEU A 384 9.18 21.97 -14.19
CA LEU A 384 9.82 23.20 -14.68
C LEU A 384 8.82 24.04 -15.49
N THR A 385 8.97 25.35 -15.47
CA THR A 385 8.16 26.26 -16.27
C THR A 385 8.31 26.03 -17.78
N SER A 386 9.44 25.47 -18.22
CA SER A 386 9.71 25.06 -19.60
C SER A 386 9.07 23.73 -20.00
N SER A 387 8.39 23.03 -19.05
CA SER A 387 7.73 21.77 -19.35
C SER A 387 6.59 21.94 -20.34
N CYS A 388 6.35 20.92 -21.18
CA CYS A 388 5.24 20.90 -22.15
C CYS A 388 3.85 20.68 -21.54
N HIS A 389 3.74 20.68 -20.22
CA HIS A 389 2.45 20.56 -19.55
C HIS A 389 1.58 21.81 -19.79
N PRO A 390 0.25 21.68 -19.78
CA PRO A 390 -0.64 22.84 -19.86
C PRO A 390 -0.36 23.85 -18.75
N ALA A 391 -0.43 25.14 -19.04
CA ALA A 391 -0.08 26.23 -18.11
C ALA A 391 -0.78 26.11 -16.75
N HIS A 392 -2.08 25.73 -16.74
CA HIS A 392 -2.85 25.59 -15.50
C HIS A 392 -2.27 24.52 -14.55
N VAL A 393 -1.52 23.52 -15.05
CA VAL A 393 -0.87 22.50 -14.22
C VAL A 393 0.30 23.11 -13.46
N THR A 394 1.18 23.85 -14.15
CA THR A 394 2.36 24.49 -13.54
C THR A 394 1.96 25.64 -12.62
N GLU A 395 0.96 26.44 -12.99
CA GLU A 395 0.44 27.56 -12.19
C GLU A 395 -0.25 27.08 -10.90
N ASN A 396 -0.85 25.89 -10.91
CA ASN A 396 -1.57 25.35 -9.74
C ASN A 396 -0.64 24.71 -8.69
N ILE A 397 0.62 24.41 -9.02
CA ILE A 397 1.56 23.77 -8.09
C ILE A 397 1.80 24.62 -6.83
N PRO A 398 2.17 25.92 -6.93
CA PRO A 398 2.39 26.76 -5.75
C PRO A 398 1.14 26.88 -4.87
N PHE A 399 -0.03 27.03 -5.49
CA PHE A 399 -1.31 27.09 -4.78
C PHE A 399 -1.58 25.79 -4.00
N SER A 400 -1.42 24.64 -4.64
CA SER A 400 -1.65 23.33 -4.03
C SER A 400 -0.71 23.08 -2.85
N LEU A 401 0.56 23.49 -2.97
CA LEU A 401 1.54 23.38 -1.90
C LEU A 401 1.21 24.30 -0.71
N ALA A 402 0.88 25.55 -0.98
CA ALA A 402 0.46 26.52 0.06
C ALA A 402 -0.82 26.05 0.76
N TYR A 403 -1.81 25.58 -0.01
CA TYR A 403 -3.05 25.03 0.53
C TYR A 403 -2.80 23.83 1.46
N ARG A 404 -1.91 22.91 1.04
CA ARG A 404 -1.52 21.76 1.86
C ARG A 404 -0.90 22.18 3.19
N ILE A 405 0.02 23.17 3.16
CA ILE A 405 0.66 23.70 4.37
C ILE A 405 -0.38 24.31 5.32
N VAL A 406 -1.22 25.21 4.81
CA VAL A 406 -2.24 25.90 5.62
C VAL A 406 -3.22 24.90 6.25
N ARG A 407 -3.52 23.83 5.56
CA ARG A 407 -4.48 22.82 6.01
C ARG A 407 -3.90 21.86 7.06
N ILE A 408 -2.63 21.49 6.94
CA ILE A 408 -1.97 20.51 7.81
C ILE A 408 -1.41 21.17 9.08
N CYS A 409 -0.75 22.33 8.95
CA CYS A 409 -0.08 22.95 10.08
C CYS A 409 -1.10 23.58 11.03
N SER A 410 -1.23 23.02 12.22
CA SER A 410 -2.15 23.50 13.25
C SER A 410 -1.67 24.81 13.93
N VAL A 411 -0.35 25.06 13.91
CA VAL A 411 0.27 26.26 14.51
C VAL A 411 0.64 27.25 13.40
N PRO A 412 0.15 28.53 13.45
CA PRO A 412 0.42 29.51 12.40
C PRO A 412 1.91 29.75 12.13
N GLU A 413 2.73 29.79 13.18
CA GLU A 413 4.17 30.03 13.12
C GLU A 413 4.92 28.94 12.35
N THR A 414 4.39 27.72 12.33
CA THR A 414 5.00 26.63 11.56
C THR A 414 4.75 26.74 10.06
N ARG A 415 3.75 27.52 9.63
CA ARG A 415 3.41 27.73 8.21
C ARG A 415 4.47 28.56 7.48
N GLU A 416 5.19 29.42 8.19
CA GLU A 416 6.19 30.36 7.67
C GLU A 416 7.61 29.78 7.63
N LYS A 417 7.83 28.59 8.19
CA LYS A 417 9.16 27.95 8.16
C LYS A 417 9.59 27.68 6.71
N PRO A 418 10.86 27.93 6.34
CA PRO A 418 11.41 27.49 5.05
C PRO A 418 11.26 25.99 4.89
N ARG A 419 10.70 25.55 3.76
CA ARG A 419 10.39 24.14 3.51
C ARG A 419 10.91 23.68 2.17
#